data_4653f75524aefa1ff849fb74d981e1cd
#
_entry.id   4653f75524aefa1ff849fb74d981e1cd
#
_cell.length_a   1.000
_cell.length_b   1.000
_cell.length_c   1.000
_cell.angle_alpha   90.00
_cell.angle_beta   90.00
_cell.angle_gamma   90.00
#
_symmetry.space_group_name_H-M   'P 1'
#
loop_
_entity.id
_entity.type
_entity.pdbx_description
1 polymer ?
#
loop_
_entity_poly.entity_id
_entity_poly.type
_entity_poly.pdbx_seq_one_letter_code
_entity_poly.pdbx_strand_id
1 'polypeptide(L)'
;MTGHHGDMTSPHSITSPASRFSITRHWTPLAVTYLVLALIGLIGTWTFNALAIVQLRNFAGDWVNSGPAVSSLTVDLLVAAVAGSILIIVESRRLGLRRGWIYVVLAGLTAYAFVFPLFLAMRQRALTKREAEGGARATNATE
;
A
#
# COMPACT_ATOMS: atom_id res chain seq x y z
N MET A 1 -75.47 -9.87 9.76
CA MET A 1 -74.96 -9.55 11.09
C MET A 1 -73.52 -9.89 11.15
N THR A 2 -72.79 -8.91 11.60
CA THR A 2 -71.40 -8.82 12.07
C THR A 2 -70.30 -8.93 11.03
N GLY A 3 -69.84 -7.74 10.73
CA GLY A 3 -68.64 -7.47 10.02
C GLY A 3 -67.38 -7.86 10.79
N HIS A 4 -66.35 -8.18 10.07
CA HIS A 4 -65.04 -8.26 10.62
C HIS A 4 -64.09 -7.32 9.85
N HIS A 5 -63.68 -6.27 10.51
CA HIS A 5 -62.64 -5.36 10.07
C HIS A 5 -61.32 -6.10 9.99
N GLY A 6 -60.78 -6.22 8.79
CA GLY A 6 -59.39 -6.57 8.57
C GLY A 6 -58.52 -5.35 8.68
N ASP A 7 -57.74 -5.31 9.72
CA ASP A 7 -56.71 -4.30 9.97
C ASP A 7 -55.60 -4.44 8.94
N MET A 8 -55.42 -3.42 8.08
CA MET A 8 -54.33 -3.29 7.14
C MET A 8 -53.14 -2.68 7.90
N THR A 9 -52.33 -3.52 8.49
CA THR A 9 -51.00 -3.10 8.96
C THR A 9 -50.09 -2.86 7.76
N SER A 10 -49.83 -1.61 7.51
CA SER A 10 -48.84 -1.14 6.52
C SER A 10 -47.45 -1.74 6.77
N PRO A 11 -46.76 -2.22 5.74
CA PRO A 11 -45.38 -2.65 5.90
C PRO A 11 -44.51 -1.41 6.14
N HIS A 12 -43.93 -1.36 7.29
CA HIS A 12 -42.83 -0.42 7.59
C HIS A 12 -41.75 -0.56 6.54
N SER A 13 -41.64 0.44 5.68
CA SER A 13 -40.45 0.65 4.85
C SER A 13 -39.27 0.85 5.73
N ILE A 14 -38.48 -0.21 5.93
CA ILE A 14 -37.16 -0.13 6.53
C ILE A 14 -36.27 0.59 5.51
N THR A 15 -36.15 1.88 5.71
CA THR A 15 -35.15 2.70 5.02
C THR A 15 -33.80 2.17 5.42
N SER A 16 -33.16 1.39 4.56
CA SER A 16 -31.78 0.99 4.69
C SER A 16 -30.93 2.25 4.85
N PRO A 17 -30.11 2.35 5.91
CA PRO A 17 -29.20 3.48 6.03
C PRO A 17 -28.25 3.43 4.84
N ALA A 18 -28.28 4.50 4.05
CA ALA A 18 -27.37 4.71 2.94
C ALA A 18 -25.95 4.28 3.34
N SER A 19 -25.41 3.34 2.58
CA SER A 19 -24.04 2.88 2.73
C SER A 19 -23.13 4.09 2.58
N ARG A 20 -22.73 4.67 3.70
CA ARG A 20 -21.68 5.68 3.70
C ARG A 20 -20.47 5.05 3.06
N PHE A 21 -20.06 5.58 1.94
CA PHE A 21 -18.88 5.21 1.20
C PHE A 21 -17.66 5.41 2.12
N SER A 22 -17.35 4.39 2.90
CA SER A 22 -16.24 4.41 3.83
C SER A 22 -14.96 4.10 3.07
N ILE A 23 -14.36 5.11 2.49
CA ILE A 23 -13.04 5.03 1.83
C ILE A 23 -11.98 4.49 2.80
N THR A 24 -12.19 4.67 4.11
CA THR A 24 -11.28 4.24 5.17
C THR A 24 -11.38 2.77 5.55
N ARG A 25 -12.40 2.04 5.10
CA ARG A 25 -12.70 0.67 5.57
C ARG A 25 -11.63 -0.40 5.24
N HIS A 26 -10.69 -0.09 4.35
CA HIS A 26 -9.64 -1.03 3.92
C HIS A 26 -8.23 -0.61 4.35
N TRP A 27 -8.10 0.43 5.16
CA TRP A 27 -6.81 0.88 5.68
C TRP A 27 -6.59 0.27 7.06
N THR A 28 -5.79 -0.79 7.12
CA THR A 28 -5.35 -1.36 8.38
C THR A 28 -4.31 -0.46 9.05
N PRO A 29 -4.16 -0.49 10.38
CA PRO A 29 -3.08 0.22 11.07
C PRO A 29 -1.70 -0.05 10.46
N LEU A 30 -1.47 -1.28 10.03
CA LEU A 30 -0.23 -1.68 9.37
C LEU A 30 -0.04 -0.98 8.01
N ALA A 31 -1.10 -0.86 7.22
CA ALA A 31 -1.02 -0.13 5.94
C ALA A 31 -0.72 1.36 6.15
N VAL A 32 -1.29 1.96 7.20
CA VAL A 32 -1.00 3.36 7.57
C VAL A 32 0.45 3.51 8.02
N THR A 33 0.96 2.58 8.84
CA THR A 33 2.36 2.59 9.26
C THR A 33 3.30 2.54 8.06
N TYR A 34 3.06 1.66 7.10
CA TYR A 34 3.86 1.62 5.88
C TYR A 34 3.78 2.90 5.06
N LEU A 35 2.61 3.54 5.00
CA LEU A 35 2.47 4.82 4.30
C LEU A 35 3.27 5.93 4.99
N VAL A 36 3.26 5.99 6.33
CA VAL A 36 4.07 6.94 7.11
C VAL A 36 5.56 6.70 6.86
N LEU A 37 6.02 5.46 6.89
CA LEU A 37 7.41 5.11 6.57
C LEU A 37 7.79 5.51 5.14
N ALA A 38 6.89 5.33 4.18
CA ALA A 38 7.11 5.80 2.81
C ALA A 38 7.31 7.31 2.75
N LEU A 39 6.49 8.09 3.44
CA LEU A 39 6.62 9.55 3.49
C LEU A 39 7.92 9.99 4.15
N ILE A 40 8.31 9.36 5.26
CA ILE A 40 9.60 9.63 5.92
C ILE A 40 10.75 9.32 4.96
N GLY A 41 10.71 8.18 4.29
CA GLY A 41 11.71 7.79 3.31
C GLY A 41 11.80 8.78 2.13
N LEU A 42 10.66 9.24 1.63
CA LEU A 42 10.60 10.23 0.56
C LEU A 42 11.25 11.55 0.97
N ILE A 43 10.78 12.12 2.08
CA ILE A 43 11.25 13.43 2.56
C ILE A 43 12.75 13.36 2.89
N GLY A 44 13.19 12.33 3.63
CA GLY A 44 14.58 12.16 4.01
C GLY A 44 15.50 12.03 2.80
N THR A 45 15.16 11.14 1.87
CA THR A 45 15.98 10.91 0.67
C THR A 45 16.06 12.15 -0.21
N TRP A 46 14.94 12.81 -0.47
CA TRP A 46 14.94 14.01 -1.32
C TRP A 46 15.66 15.20 -0.68
N THR A 47 15.60 15.34 0.65
CA THR A 47 16.36 16.36 1.35
C THR A 47 17.85 16.18 1.14
N PHE A 48 18.40 14.99 1.35
CA PHE A 48 19.83 14.71 1.16
C PHE A 48 20.23 14.75 -0.31
N ASN A 49 19.37 14.30 -1.23
CA ASN A 49 19.63 14.42 -2.66
C ASN A 49 19.73 15.89 -3.10
N ALA A 50 18.81 16.73 -2.63
CA ALA A 50 18.85 18.17 -2.92
C ALA A 50 20.13 18.83 -2.38
N LEU A 51 20.53 18.50 -1.14
CA LEU A 51 21.78 18.98 -0.56
C LEU A 51 23.00 18.54 -1.37
N ALA A 52 23.04 17.29 -1.82
CA ALA A 52 24.15 16.79 -2.62
C ALA A 52 24.24 17.51 -4.00
N ILE A 53 23.08 17.79 -4.63
CA ILE A 53 23.03 18.56 -5.87
C ILE A 53 23.53 19.98 -5.65
N VAL A 54 23.07 20.68 -4.61
CA VAL A 54 23.51 22.04 -4.28
C VAL A 54 25.01 22.10 -3.98
N GLN A 55 25.57 21.07 -3.34
CA GLN A 55 26.99 20.97 -3.03
C GLN A 55 27.85 20.46 -4.20
N LEU A 56 27.25 20.21 -5.36
CA LEU A 56 27.91 19.65 -6.55
C LEU A 56 28.69 18.35 -6.25
N ARG A 57 28.15 17.50 -5.36
CA ARG A 57 28.78 16.24 -4.95
C ARG A 57 28.72 15.20 -6.07
N ASN A 58 29.80 14.43 -6.19
CA ASN A 58 29.79 13.28 -7.08
C ASN A 58 29.09 12.08 -6.41
N PHE A 59 27.79 11.96 -6.63
CA PHE A 59 26.93 10.95 -6.02
C PHE A 59 27.48 9.52 -6.15
N ALA A 60 27.85 9.11 -7.37
CA ALA A 60 28.39 7.77 -7.60
C ALA A 60 29.77 7.59 -6.98
N GLY A 61 30.61 8.64 -7.01
CA GLY A 61 31.92 8.63 -6.39
C GLY A 61 31.84 8.54 -4.87
N ASP A 62 30.90 9.22 -4.26
CA ASP A 62 30.71 9.19 -2.79
C ASP A 62 30.28 7.79 -2.31
N TRP A 63 29.52 7.03 -3.08
CA TRP A 63 29.09 5.68 -2.72
C TRP A 63 30.26 4.69 -2.63
N VAL A 64 31.32 4.89 -3.42
CA VAL A 64 32.46 3.96 -3.52
C VAL A 64 33.69 4.49 -2.79
N ASN A 65 33.92 5.82 -2.77
CA ASN A 65 35.16 6.43 -2.32
C ASN A 65 35.09 7.07 -0.93
N SER A 66 33.91 7.04 -0.27
CA SER A 66 33.76 7.65 1.08
C SER A 66 34.24 6.74 2.23
N GLY A 67 34.91 5.66 1.92
CA GLY A 67 35.52 4.75 2.90
C GLY A 67 34.74 3.45 3.11
N PRO A 68 35.35 2.47 3.80
CA PRO A 68 34.82 1.11 3.91
C PRO A 68 33.39 1.03 4.51
N ALA A 69 33.09 1.90 5.47
CA ALA A 69 31.79 1.93 6.12
C ALA A 69 30.66 2.32 5.15
N VAL A 70 30.89 3.36 4.32
CA VAL A 70 29.91 3.80 3.32
C VAL A 70 29.78 2.78 2.20
N SER A 71 30.88 2.18 1.77
CA SER A 71 30.85 1.12 0.77
C SER A 71 30.09 -0.11 1.25
N SER A 72 30.20 -0.50 2.52
CA SER A 72 29.43 -1.57 3.14
C SER A 72 27.94 -1.25 3.11
N LEU A 73 27.52 -0.05 3.55
CA LEU A 73 26.12 0.41 3.48
C LEU A 73 25.59 0.42 2.05
N THR A 74 26.42 0.81 1.08
CA THR A 74 26.03 0.80 -0.34
C THR A 74 25.73 -0.61 -0.82
N VAL A 75 26.55 -1.59 -0.48
CA VAL A 75 26.33 -2.99 -0.82
C VAL A 75 25.05 -3.51 -0.17
N ASP A 76 24.85 -3.24 1.12
CA ASP A 76 23.64 -3.66 1.85
C ASP A 76 22.37 -3.08 1.19
N LEU A 77 22.38 -1.79 0.85
CA LEU A 77 21.28 -1.14 0.17
C LEU A 77 21.00 -1.72 -1.21
N LEU A 78 22.04 -2.03 -1.98
CA LEU A 78 21.89 -2.64 -3.30
C LEU A 78 21.30 -4.05 -3.21
N VAL A 79 21.79 -4.87 -2.29
CA VAL A 79 21.25 -6.21 -2.05
C VAL A 79 19.78 -6.13 -1.60
N ALA A 80 19.48 -5.24 -0.65
CA ALA A 80 18.11 -5.02 -0.19
C ALA A 80 17.20 -4.52 -1.32
N ALA A 81 17.68 -3.62 -2.18
CA ALA A 81 16.92 -3.11 -3.32
C ALA A 81 16.63 -4.21 -4.35
N VAL A 82 17.60 -5.07 -4.65
CA VAL A 82 17.40 -6.21 -5.57
C VAL A 82 16.42 -7.20 -4.97
N ALA A 83 16.62 -7.64 -3.73
CA ALA A 83 15.75 -8.59 -3.06
C ALA A 83 14.31 -8.07 -2.94
N GLY A 84 14.14 -6.81 -2.55
CA GLY A 84 12.83 -6.18 -2.45
C GLY A 84 12.17 -5.95 -3.82
N SER A 85 12.94 -5.69 -4.87
CA SER A 85 12.40 -5.60 -6.24
C SER A 85 11.85 -6.96 -6.71
N ILE A 86 12.55 -8.03 -6.41
CA ILE A 86 12.07 -9.39 -6.67
C ILE A 86 10.78 -9.65 -5.89
N LEU A 87 10.75 -9.30 -4.60
CA LEU A 87 9.55 -9.43 -3.77
C LEU A 87 8.37 -8.63 -4.35
N ILE A 88 8.58 -7.37 -4.76
CA ILE A 88 7.55 -6.54 -5.39
C ILE A 88 6.98 -7.23 -6.63
N ILE A 89 7.82 -7.75 -7.50
CA ILE A 89 7.39 -8.40 -8.74
C ILE A 89 6.60 -9.69 -8.45
N VAL A 90 7.15 -10.55 -7.60
CA VAL A 90 6.53 -11.85 -7.27
C VAL A 90 5.18 -11.62 -6.59
N GLU A 91 5.13 -10.78 -5.57
CA GLU A 91 3.92 -10.53 -4.80
C GLU A 91 2.87 -9.78 -5.62
N SER A 92 3.28 -8.85 -6.48
CA SER A 92 2.37 -8.18 -7.41
C SER A 92 1.67 -9.17 -8.34
N ARG A 93 2.39 -10.16 -8.85
CA ARG A 93 1.82 -11.22 -9.69
C ARG A 93 0.83 -12.09 -8.90
N ARG A 94 1.18 -12.48 -7.66
CA ARG A 94 0.29 -13.26 -6.77
C ARG A 94 -1.00 -12.52 -6.44
N LEU A 95 -0.92 -11.21 -6.25
CA LEU A 95 -2.07 -10.35 -5.95
C LEU A 95 -2.83 -9.87 -7.19
N GLY A 96 -2.41 -10.27 -8.40
CA GLY A 96 -3.03 -9.83 -9.65
C GLY A 96 -2.87 -8.33 -9.92
N LEU A 97 -1.89 -7.69 -9.28
CA LEU A 97 -1.54 -6.29 -9.52
C LEU A 97 -0.75 -6.23 -10.85
N ARG A 98 -1.45 -6.01 -11.95
CA ARG A 98 -0.90 -6.06 -13.32
C ARG A 98 0.26 -5.10 -13.58
N ARG A 99 0.49 -4.12 -12.69
CA ARG A 99 1.48 -3.04 -12.86
C ARG A 99 2.56 -3.05 -11.78
N GLY A 100 2.88 -4.21 -11.19
CA GLY A 100 3.91 -4.34 -10.16
C GLY A 100 5.28 -3.82 -10.58
N TRP A 101 5.65 -3.95 -11.85
CA TRP A 101 6.90 -3.44 -12.42
C TRP A 101 7.04 -1.91 -12.30
N ILE A 102 5.91 -1.17 -12.25
CA ILE A 102 5.93 0.29 -12.09
C ILE A 102 6.59 0.69 -10.76
N TYR A 103 6.36 -0.07 -9.70
CA TYR A 103 7.00 0.20 -8.41
C TYR A 103 8.51 0.04 -8.49
N VAL A 104 9.01 -0.92 -9.27
CA VAL A 104 10.45 -1.12 -9.45
C VAL A 104 11.07 0.04 -10.24
N VAL A 105 10.43 0.47 -11.33
CA VAL A 105 10.88 1.63 -12.10
C VAL A 105 10.83 2.91 -11.25
N LEU A 106 9.74 3.10 -10.50
CA LEU A 106 9.58 4.25 -9.63
C LEU A 106 10.65 4.26 -8.51
N ALA A 107 11.04 3.10 -8.00
CA ALA A 107 12.11 2.97 -7.01
C ALA A 107 13.45 3.46 -7.55
N GLY A 108 13.75 3.18 -8.81
CA GLY A 108 14.96 3.67 -9.48
C GLY A 108 14.95 5.18 -9.74
N LEU A 109 13.77 5.76 -9.94
CA LEU A 109 13.62 7.18 -10.28
C LEU A 109 13.50 8.09 -9.05
N THR A 110 12.83 7.61 -8.00
CA THR A 110 12.57 8.42 -6.79
C THR A 110 13.46 8.04 -5.63
N ALA A 111 13.10 6.98 -4.93
CA ALA A 111 13.86 6.42 -3.82
C ALA A 111 13.29 5.05 -3.45
N TYR A 112 14.14 4.07 -3.23
CA TYR A 112 13.73 2.77 -2.74
C TYR A 112 13.06 2.83 -1.36
N ALA A 113 13.58 3.70 -0.48
CA ALA A 113 13.03 3.95 0.86
C ALA A 113 11.58 4.48 0.87
N PHE A 114 11.13 5.10 -0.22
CA PHE A 114 9.74 5.51 -0.41
C PHE A 114 8.91 4.39 -1.04
N VAL A 115 9.39 3.82 -2.13
CA VAL A 115 8.57 2.95 -2.99
C VAL A 115 8.32 1.60 -2.33
N PHE A 116 9.27 1.05 -1.60
CA PHE A 116 9.10 -0.25 -0.95
C PHE A 116 8.01 -0.23 0.14
N PRO A 117 8.01 0.71 1.12
CA PRO A 117 6.91 0.82 2.08
C PRO A 117 5.57 1.19 1.42
N LEU A 118 5.58 2.02 0.37
CA LEU A 118 4.37 2.31 -0.40
C LEU A 118 3.76 1.05 -1.00
N PHE A 119 4.60 0.20 -1.60
CA PHE A 119 4.15 -1.09 -2.12
C PHE A 119 3.57 -1.98 -1.02
N LEU A 120 4.20 -2.05 0.16
CA LEU A 120 3.69 -2.82 1.30
C LEU A 120 2.33 -2.30 1.79
N ALA A 121 2.12 -0.99 1.81
CA ALA A 121 0.83 -0.38 2.14
C ALA A 121 -0.26 -0.80 1.15
N MET A 122 0.04 -0.74 -0.15
CA MET A 122 -0.90 -1.14 -1.20
C MET A 122 -1.18 -2.65 -1.20
N ARG A 123 -0.14 -3.46 -0.92
CA ARG A 123 -0.27 -4.91 -0.72
C ARG A 123 -1.23 -5.22 0.42
N GLN A 124 -1.03 -4.60 1.58
CA GLN A 124 -1.87 -4.82 2.75
C GLN A 124 -3.33 -4.46 2.46
N ARG A 125 -3.56 -3.34 1.79
CA ARG A 125 -4.90 -2.93 1.36
C ARG A 125 -5.55 -3.95 0.42
N ALA A 126 -4.78 -4.50 -0.53
CA ALA A 126 -5.28 -5.51 -1.46
C ALA A 126 -5.66 -6.82 -0.76
N LEU A 127 -4.89 -7.25 0.24
CA LEU A 127 -5.20 -8.43 1.06
C LEU A 127 -6.49 -8.23 1.85
N THR A 128 -6.63 -7.14 2.59
CA THR A 128 -7.84 -6.82 3.37
C THR A 128 -9.09 -6.77 2.49
N LYS A 129 -8.97 -6.22 1.27
CA LYS A 129 -10.09 -6.21 0.32
C LYS A 129 -10.52 -7.62 -0.08
N ARG A 130 -9.56 -8.51 -0.37
CA ARG A 130 -9.85 -9.91 -0.74
C ARG A 130 -10.50 -10.70 0.40
N GLU A 131 -10.05 -10.51 1.63
CA GLU A 131 -10.65 -11.11 2.82
C GLU A 131 -12.12 -10.68 2.99
N ALA A 132 -12.40 -9.39 2.80
CA ALA A 132 -13.76 -8.86 2.87
C ALA A 132 -14.67 -9.43 1.76
N GLU A 133 -14.17 -9.57 0.53
CA GLU A 133 -14.91 -10.15 -0.60
C GLU A 133 -15.14 -11.66 -0.42
N GLY A 134 -14.15 -12.38 0.13
CA GLY A 134 -14.25 -13.81 0.44
C GLY A 134 -15.29 -14.09 1.52
N GLY A 135 -15.29 -13.31 2.60
CA GLY A 135 -16.28 -13.41 3.67
C GLY A 135 -17.70 -13.15 3.19
N ALA A 136 -17.92 -12.12 2.36
CA ALA A 136 -19.23 -11.81 1.80
C ALA A 136 -19.77 -12.94 0.89
N ARG A 137 -18.89 -13.58 0.11
CA ARG A 137 -19.30 -14.73 -0.73
C ARG A 137 -19.67 -15.96 0.08
N ALA A 138 -18.96 -16.24 1.18
CA ALA A 138 -19.26 -17.36 2.04
C ALA A 138 -20.64 -17.20 2.73
N THR A 139 -20.97 -15.99 3.17
CA THR A 139 -22.27 -15.70 3.81
C THR A 139 -23.44 -15.88 2.82
N ASN A 140 -23.29 -15.40 1.59
CA ASN A 140 -24.35 -15.53 0.56
C ASN A 140 -24.51 -16.98 0.04
N ALA A 141 -23.55 -17.87 0.26
CA ALA A 141 -23.63 -19.27 -0.16
C ALA A 141 -24.33 -20.17 0.88
N THR A 142 -24.56 -19.65 2.08
CA THR A 142 -25.23 -20.37 3.20
C THR A 142 -26.70 -19.97 3.38
N GLU A 143 -27.19 -19.00 2.63
CA GLU A 143 -28.60 -18.63 2.51
C GLU A 143 -29.28 -19.34 1.31
#